data_82d4de8f34c5fdf17b59f1c473934ced
#
_entry.id   82d4de8f34c5fdf17b59f1c473934ced
#
_cell.length_a   1.000
_cell.length_b   1.000
_cell.length_c   1.000
_cell.angle_alpha   90.00
_cell.angle_beta   90.00
_cell.angle_gamma   90.00
#
_symmetry.space_group_name_H-M   'P 1'
#
loop_
_entity.id
_entity.type
_entity.pdbx_description
1 polymer ?
#
loop_
_entity_poly.entity_id
_entity_poly.type
_entity_poly.pdbx_seq_one_letter_code
_entity_poly.pdbx_strand_id
1 'polypeptide(L)'
;MRKLHWHPNADEWQYIVDGEFSVSLFGSHGRYRVETLAKGDVAYIPQGYGHSIANLGSKTGRVLIGLNTGNYQAIDLSLWMASNPAYLLADHFGKPPAIFEKFPKGRAFISPPEGQGQREIK
;
A
#
# COMPACT_ATOMS: atom_id res chain seq x y z
N MET A 1 1.80 -8.39 -2.84
CA MET A 1 1.64 -6.91 -2.77
C MET A 1 2.08 -6.43 -1.40
N ARG A 2 2.97 -5.44 -1.31
CA ARG A 2 3.14 -4.64 -0.08
C ARG A 2 1.87 -3.81 0.09
N LYS A 3 1.18 -4.00 1.21
CA LYS A 3 -0.13 -3.39 1.45
C LYS A 3 -0.07 -1.86 1.50
N LEU A 4 -1.23 -1.22 1.39
CA LEU A 4 -1.38 0.22 1.52
C LEU A 4 -0.86 0.71 2.87
N HIS A 5 0.07 1.65 2.83
CA HIS A 5 0.71 2.24 4.00
C HIS A 5 1.30 3.60 3.65
N TRP A 6 1.79 4.31 4.66
CA TRP A 6 2.59 5.54 4.49
C TRP A 6 3.68 5.63 5.55
N HIS A 7 4.72 6.41 5.22
CA HIS A 7 5.80 6.72 6.15
C HIS A 7 5.59 8.12 6.72
N PRO A 8 5.32 8.26 8.05
CA PRO A 8 5.08 9.57 8.65
C PRO A 8 6.35 10.42 8.77
N ASN A 9 7.52 9.82 8.70
CA ASN A 9 8.81 10.45 8.99
C ASN A 9 9.86 10.29 7.89
N ALA A 10 9.49 9.88 6.68
CA ALA A 10 10.44 9.70 5.59
C ALA A 10 9.80 9.84 4.22
N ASP A 11 10.61 10.30 3.27
CA ASP A 11 10.40 10.03 1.85
C ASP A 11 10.92 8.63 1.51
N GLU A 12 10.37 8.03 0.46
CA GLU A 12 10.80 6.74 -0.04
C GLU A 12 11.19 6.82 -1.52
N TRP A 13 12.27 6.16 -1.90
CA TRP A 13 12.65 5.88 -3.28
C TRP A 13 12.55 4.39 -3.54
N GLN A 14 12.00 4.04 -4.69
CA GLN A 14 11.90 2.66 -5.16
C GLN A 14 12.64 2.56 -6.49
N TYR A 15 13.66 1.71 -6.58
CA TYR A 15 14.35 1.38 -7.82
C TYR A 15 14.02 -0.05 -8.21
N ILE A 16 13.46 -0.25 -9.40
CA ILE A 16 13.11 -1.57 -9.89
C ILE A 16 14.35 -2.26 -10.43
N VAL A 17 14.85 -3.23 -9.66
CA VAL A 17 16.04 -4.01 -10.01
C VAL A 17 15.72 -5.09 -11.04
N ASP A 18 14.55 -5.74 -10.89
CA ASP A 18 14.08 -6.80 -11.77
C ASP A 18 12.57 -7.00 -11.64
N GLY A 19 11.90 -7.33 -12.75
CA GLY A 19 10.45 -7.53 -12.80
C GLY A 19 9.67 -6.29 -13.20
N GLU A 20 8.36 -6.39 -13.07
CA GLU A 20 7.39 -5.35 -13.38
C GLU A 20 6.42 -5.19 -12.21
N PHE A 21 6.16 -3.96 -11.83
CA PHE A 21 5.38 -3.64 -10.64
C PHE A 21 4.32 -2.58 -10.91
N SER A 22 3.15 -2.75 -10.30
CA SER A 22 2.19 -1.67 -10.12
C SER A 22 2.49 -0.93 -8.84
N VAL A 23 2.67 0.38 -8.92
CA VAL A 23 2.85 1.28 -7.78
C VAL A 23 1.66 2.23 -7.72
N SER A 24 0.96 2.24 -6.58
CA SER A 24 -0.07 3.22 -6.31
C SER A 24 0.46 4.31 -5.39
N LEU A 25 0.06 5.55 -5.65
CA LEU A 25 0.38 6.71 -4.84
C LEU A 25 -0.88 7.51 -4.58
N PHE A 26 -1.11 7.87 -3.32
CA PHE A 26 -2.24 8.67 -2.88
C PHE A 26 -1.76 9.87 -2.07
N GLY A 27 -2.21 11.06 -2.43
CA GLY A 27 -1.89 12.32 -1.77
C GLY A 27 -3.13 13.07 -1.29
N SER A 28 -2.92 14.26 -0.79
CA SER A 28 -3.98 15.13 -0.31
C SER A 28 -5.00 15.47 -1.40
N HIS A 29 -6.22 15.82 -0.99
CA HIS A 29 -7.34 16.20 -1.87
C HIS A 29 -7.80 15.08 -2.82
N GLY A 30 -7.66 13.81 -2.41
CA GLY A 30 -8.11 12.66 -3.21
C GLY A 30 -7.28 12.42 -4.47
N ARG A 31 -6.12 13.08 -4.62
CA ARG A 31 -5.23 12.83 -5.77
C ARG A 31 -4.57 11.48 -5.65
N TYR A 32 -4.66 10.70 -6.70
CA TYR A 32 -4.00 9.39 -6.75
C TYR A 32 -3.45 9.10 -8.14
N ARG A 33 -2.48 8.21 -8.18
CA ARG A 33 -1.96 7.60 -9.40
C ARG A 33 -1.72 6.12 -9.18
N VAL A 34 -1.82 5.37 -10.26
CA VAL A 34 -1.36 3.97 -10.34
C VAL A 34 -0.53 3.87 -11.60
N GLU A 35 0.74 3.53 -11.45
CA GLU A 35 1.68 3.44 -12.55
C GLU A 35 2.29 2.04 -12.59
N THR A 36 2.62 1.59 -13.79
CA THR A 36 3.41 0.39 -14.00
C THR A 36 4.88 0.78 -14.18
N LEU A 37 5.73 0.20 -13.35
CA LEU A 37 7.18 0.39 -13.36
C LEU A 37 7.88 -0.90 -13.74
N ALA A 38 8.85 -0.80 -14.63
CA ALA A 38 9.68 -1.90 -15.09
C ALA A 38 11.13 -1.75 -14.62
N LYS A 39 11.96 -2.75 -14.90
CA LYS A 39 13.39 -2.73 -14.58
C LYS A 39 14.07 -1.45 -15.05
N GLY A 40 14.75 -0.78 -14.12
CA GLY A 40 15.46 0.49 -14.34
C GLY A 40 14.65 1.73 -13.98
N ASP A 41 13.34 1.60 -13.78
CA ASP A 41 12.49 2.72 -13.37
C ASP A 41 12.67 3.05 -11.89
N VAL A 42 12.37 4.31 -11.56
CA VAL A 42 12.42 4.86 -10.21
C VAL A 42 11.08 5.48 -9.85
N ALA A 43 10.56 5.16 -8.67
CA ALA A 43 9.48 5.90 -8.05
C ALA A 43 9.99 6.73 -6.87
N TYR A 44 9.39 7.89 -6.68
CA TYR A 44 9.57 8.74 -5.50
C TYR A 44 8.23 8.92 -4.79
N ILE A 45 8.22 8.59 -3.51
CA ILE A 45 7.06 8.67 -2.64
C ILE A 45 7.34 9.74 -1.58
N PRO A 46 6.70 10.91 -1.63
CA PRO A 46 6.86 11.94 -0.60
C PRO A 46 6.41 11.46 0.78
N GLN A 47 7.04 11.98 1.82
CA GLN A 47 6.66 11.73 3.21
C GLN A 47 5.15 11.90 3.41
N GLY A 48 4.51 10.96 4.11
CA GLY A 48 3.09 10.98 4.43
C GLY A 48 2.16 10.55 3.30
N TYR A 49 2.67 10.28 2.09
CA TYR A 49 1.83 9.81 0.98
C TYR A 49 1.55 8.32 1.09
N GLY A 50 0.26 7.97 1.03
CA GLY A 50 -0.18 6.58 1.02
C GLY A 50 0.24 5.88 -0.27
N HIS A 51 0.77 4.66 -0.16
CA HIS A 51 1.22 3.92 -1.34
C HIS A 51 1.16 2.40 -1.16
N SER A 52 1.27 1.72 -2.27
CA SER A 52 1.46 0.27 -2.32
C SER A 52 2.31 -0.12 -3.52
N ILE A 53 2.95 -1.29 -3.46
CA ILE A 53 3.66 -1.88 -4.59
C ILE A 53 3.27 -3.34 -4.75
N ALA A 54 2.94 -3.75 -5.97
CA ALA A 54 2.52 -5.10 -6.29
C ALA A 54 3.28 -5.64 -7.48
N ASN A 55 3.87 -6.82 -7.36
CA ASN A 55 4.46 -7.53 -8.49
C ASN A 55 3.36 -7.93 -9.46
N LEU A 56 3.50 -7.59 -10.73
CA LEU A 56 2.59 -7.93 -11.82
C LEU A 56 2.97 -9.23 -12.52
N GLY A 57 4.23 -9.64 -12.40
CA GLY A 57 4.73 -10.85 -13.02
C GLY A 57 4.46 -12.12 -12.19
N SER A 58 4.58 -13.27 -12.85
CA SER A 58 4.51 -14.60 -12.22
C SER A 58 5.81 -15.01 -11.54
N LYS A 59 6.93 -14.34 -11.84
CA LYS A 59 8.24 -14.59 -11.26
C LYS A 59 8.53 -13.60 -10.12
N THR A 60 9.51 -13.92 -9.29
CA THR A 60 10.01 -13.02 -8.24
C THR A 60 10.55 -11.74 -8.87
N GLY A 61 9.99 -10.60 -8.48
CA GLY A 61 10.53 -9.29 -8.79
C GLY A 61 11.38 -8.76 -7.63
N ARG A 62 12.28 -7.82 -7.91
CA ARG A 62 13.18 -7.20 -6.92
C ARG A 62 13.13 -5.68 -7.01
N VAL A 63 12.94 -5.05 -5.85
CA VAL A 63 12.93 -3.60 -5.70
C VAL A 63 13.91 -3.22 -4.62
N LEU A 64 14.76 -2.24 -4.89
CA LEU A 64 15.57 -1.59 -3.88
C LEU A 64 14.79 -0.39 -3.33
N ILE A 65 14.61 -0.35 -2.01
CA ILE A 65 13.90 0.72 -1.33
C ILE A 65 14.88 1.51 -0.46
N GLY A 66 14.90 2.82 -0.63
CA GLY A 66 15.65 3.76 0.18
C GLY A 66 14.73 4.72 0.90
N LEU A 67 15.03 5.01 2.17
CA LEU A 67 14.32 5.96 3.02
C LEU A 67 15.30 6.97 3.60
N ASN A 68 14.94 8.24 3.64
CA ASN A 68 15.78 9.30 4.20
C ASN A 68 15.67 9.43 5.74
N THR A 69 15.59 8.31 6.43
CA THR A 69 15.48 8.25 7.89
C THR A 69 16.36 7.14 8.46
N GLY A 70 16.92 7.36 9.64
CA GLY A 70 17.57 6.32 10.44
C GLY A 70 16.62 5.51 11.32
N ASN A 71 15.34 5.87 11.36
CA ASN A 71 14.32 5.21 12.16
C ASN A 71 13.09 4.91 11.33
N TYR A 72 12.98 3.68 10.82
CA TYR A 72 11.88 3.24 9.99
C TYR A 72 10.55 3.27 10.76
N GLN A 73 9.59 4.03 10.24
CA GLN A 73 8.19 4.05 10.70
C GLN A 73 7.25 3.83 9.51
N ALA A 74 6.19 3.09 9.74
CA ALA A 74 5.11 2.92 8.77
C ALA A 74 3.76 2.82 9.49
N ILE A 75 2.74 3.43 8.90
CA ILE A 75 1.35 3.28 9.30
C ILE A 75 0.65 2.47 8.22
N ASP A 76 0.23 1.26 8.56
CA ASP A 76 -0.49 0.37 7.65
C ASP A 76 -1.99 0.66 7.72
N LEU A 77 -2.62 0.93 6.58
CA LEU A 77 -4.05 1.24 6.50
C LEU A 77 -4.92 0.13 7.08
N SER A 78 -4.63 -1.12 6.73
CA SER A 78 -5.40 -2.27 7.23
C SER A 78 -5.30 -2.45 8.74
N LEU A 79 -4.12 -2.22 9.32
CA LEU A 79 -3.92 -2.30 10.76
C LEU A 79 -4.61 -1.13 11.47
N TRP A 80 -4.51 0.07 10.94
CA TRP A 80 -5.20 1.22 11.49
C TRP A 80 -6.71 0.99 11.53
N MET A 81 -7.31 0.57 10.43
CA MET A 81 -8.74 0.27 10.36
C MET A 81 -9.14 -0.87 11.32
N ALA A 82 -8.38 -1.97 11.36
CA ALA A 82 -8.68 -3.12 12.20
C ALA A 82 -8.50 -2.85 13.71
N SER A 83 -7.74 -1.82 14.07
CA SER A 83 -7.51 -1.41 15.47
C SER A 83 -8.59 -0.47 16.00
N ASN A 84 -9.44 0.09 15.13
CA ASN A 84 -10.54 0.93 15.53
C ASN A 84 -11.76 0.08 15.97
N PRO A 85 -12.56 0.57 16.92
CA PRO A 85 -13.85 -0.04 17.22
C PRO A 85 -14.76 -0.07 15.98
N ALA A 86 -15.46 -1.17 15.76
CA ALA A 86 -16.31 -1.34 14.58
C ALA A 86 -17.37 -0.25 14.42
N TYR A 87 -17.92 0.27 15.52
CA TYR A 87 -18.91 1.33 15.49
C TYR A 87 -18.35 2.65 14.91
N LEU A 88 -17.08 2.98 15.24
CA LEU A 88 -16.44 4.19 14.75
C LEU A 88 -16.29 4.16 13.21
N LEU A 89 -15.89 3.00 12.68
CA LEU A 89 -15.80 2.80 11.23
C LEU A 89 -17.19 2.78 10.58
N ALA A 90 -18.18 2.19 11.26
CA ALA A 90 -19.57 2.15 10.82
C ALA A 90 -20.13 3.58 10.64
N ASP A 91 -19.91 4.44 11.62
CA ASP A 91 -20.33 5.85 11.58
C ASP A 91 -19.61 6.61 10.46
N HIS A 92 -18.29 6.41 10.35
CA HIS A 92 -17.47 7.07 9.33
C HIS A 92 -17.87 6.71 7.91
N PHE A 93 -18.14 5.43 7.63
CA PHE A 93 -18.46 4.93 6.29
C PHE A 93 -19.96 4.80 6.01
N GLY A 94 -20.83 5.04 6.97
CA GLY A 94 -22.27 4.84 6.83
C GLY A 94 -22.63 3.37 6.52
N LYS A 95 -21.96 2.41 7.18
CA LYS A 95 -22.13 0.97 6.95
C LYS A 95 -22.39 0.22 8.26
N PRO A 96 -23.04 -0.96 8.21
CA PRO A 96 -23.25 -1.78 9.42
C PRO A 96 -21.93 -2.19 10.10
N PRO A 97 -21.84 -2.16 11.44
CA PRO A 97 -20.62 -2.53 12.19
C PRO A 97 -20.11 -3.94 11.86
N ALA A 98 -20.99 -4.89 11.57
CA ALA A 98 -20.64 -6.28 11.25
C ALA A 98 -19.69 -6.43 10.04
N ILE A 99 -19.62 -5.42 9.15
CA ILE A 99 -18.66 -5.40 8.04
C ILE A 99 -17.23 -5.27 8.58
N PHE A 100 -17.04 -4.40 9.57
CA PHE A 100 -15.73 -4.04 10.11
C PHE A 100 -15.22 -5.01 11.17
N GLU A 101 -16.12 -5.75 11.82
CA GLU A 101 -15.78 -6.82 12.77
C GLU A 101 -14.97 -7.95 12.11
N LYS A 102 -15.14 -8.14 10.79
CA LYS A 102 -14.46 -9.16 9.99
C LYS A 102 -13.08 -8.75 9.50
N PHE A 103 -12.65 -7.53 9.76
CA PHE A 103 -11.33 -7.08 9.33
C PHE A 103 -10.22 -7.87 10.04
N PRO A 104 -9.21 -8.35 9.29
CA PRO A 104 -8.13 -9.13 9.89
C PRO A 104 -7.34 -8.25 10.87
N LYS A 105 -7.30 -8.69 12.14
CA LYS A 105 -6.62 -7.96 13.23
C LYS A 105 -5.12 -8.23 13.31
N GLY A 106 -4.61 -9.11 12.48
CA GLY A 106 -3.19 -9.44 12.42
C GLY A 106 -2.38 -8.45 11.56
N ARG A 107 -1.13 -8.21 11.95
CA ARG A 107 -0.19 -7.42 11.15
C ARG A 107 0.30 -8.27 9.99
N ALA A 108 -0.03 -7.88 8.77
CA ALA A 108 0.52 -8.47 7.56
C ALA A 108 1.05 -7.36 6.65
N PHE A 109 2.37 -7.32 6.45
CA PHE A 109 3.00 -6.35 5.54
C PHE A 109 2.77 -6.69 4.08
N ILE A 110 2.79 -7.98 3.76
CA ILE A 110 2.68 -8.52 2.41
C ILE A 110 1.39 -9.31 2.32
N SER A 111 0.58 -8.98 1.32
CA SER A 111 -0.58 -9.80 0.95
C SER A 111 -0.17 -10.70 -0.21
N PRO A 112 -0.41 -12.02 -0.13
CA PRO A 112 -0.27 -12.88 -1.30
C PRO A 112 -1.22 -12.40 -2.40
N PRO A 113 -0.95 -12.71 -3.66
CA PRO A 113 -1.91 -12.50 -4.74
C PRO A 113 -3.06 -13.48 -4.55
N GLU A 114 -4.08 -13.10 -3.79
CA GLU A 114 -5.33 -13.84 -3.74
C GLU A 114 -6.11 -13.52 -4.99
N GLY A 115 -6.32 -14.56 -5.82
CA GLY A 115 -7.13 -14.53 -7.02
C GLY A 115 -6.61 -13.55 -8.04
N GLN A 116 -6.18 -14.06 -9.17
CA GLN A 116 -6.02 -13.27 -10.41
C GLN A 116 -7.41 -12.85 -10.92
N GLY A 117 -8.19 -12.19 -10.09
CA GLY A 117 -9.35 -11.42 -10.53
C GLY A 117 -8.83 -10.22 -11.29
N GLN A 118 -9.23 -10.14 -12.54
CA GLN A 118 -8.91 -9.09 -13.50
C GLN A 118 -8.84 -7.74 -12.81
N ARG A 119 -7.62 -7.19 -12.69
CA ARG A 119 -7.39 -5.80 -12.30
C ARG A 119 -7.65 -4.97 -13.55
N GLU A 120 -8.91 -4.65 -13.82
CA GLU A 120 -9.22 -3.57 -14.75
C GLU A 120 -8.71 -2.26 -14.13
N ILE A 121 -7.62 -1.76 -14.68
CA ILE A 121 -7.19 -0.37 -14.47
C ILE A 121 -8.16 0.47 -15.31
N LYS A 122 -9.11 1.09 -14.66
CA LYS A 122 -9.94 2.14 -15.26
C LYS A 122 -9.29 3.49 -15.06
#